data_94ccd4ac7b584ec80127ee2ec8187acd
#
_entry.id   94ccd4ac7b584ec80127ee2ec8187acd
#
_cell.length_a   1.000
_cell.length_b   1.000
_cell.length_c   1.000
_cell.angle_alpha   90.00
_cell.angle_beta   90.00
_cell.angle_gamma   90.00
#
_symmetry.space_group_name_H-M   'P 1'
#
loop_
_entity.id
_entity.type
_entity.pdbx_description
1 polymer ?
#
loop_
_entity_poly.entity_id
_entity_poly.type
_entity_poly.pdbx_seq_one_letter_code
_entity_poly.pdbx_strand_id
1 'polypeptide(L)'
;SQKRWLFSSDSCKHCKDAGCLNACPTKAIVRTDLGNVIVQQDTCIGCKFCIPSCPYGVISFSEQSGTVHKCTLCNDRIHNGLGTACSKACPTGSIRYGELGDLKNRADARLAQLKARGERAQIYGYREADGLQVFYLFADLPHIYGQPENPVVPQRRLVLCSLVTILAALGIGVAALVNFRERLQGTEEVHHES
;
A
#
# COMPACT_ATOMS: atom_id res chain seq x y z
N SER A 1 15.32 -30.03 -13.86
CA SER A 1 14.45 -29.12 -13.10
C SER A 1 13.02 -29.60 -13.22
N GLN A 2 12.40 -29.93 -12.10
CA GLN A 2 11.00 -30.34 -12.07
C GLN A 2 10.12 -29.12 -12.37
N LYS A 3 9.34 -29.13 -13.47
CA LYS A 3 8.35 -28.09 -13.77
C LYS A 3 7.26 -28.13 -12.71
N ARG A 4 7.00 -26.99 -12.06
CA ARG A 4 6.01 -26.86 -10.98
C ARG A 4 5.02 -25.74 -11.33
N TRP A 5 3.74 -26.00 -11.17
CA TRP A 5 2.71 -24.99 -11.31
C TRP A 5 2.49 -24.33 -9.95
N LEU A 6 2.55 -23.00 -9.92
CA LEU A 6 2.32 -22.19 -8.73
C LEU A 6 1.12 -21.27 -8.98
N PHE A 7 0.21 -21.23 -8.02
CA PHE A 7 -1.00 -20.43 -8.09
C PHE A 7 -1.11 -19.56 -6.85
N SER A 8 -1.58 -18.33 -7.04
CA SER A 8 -1.98 -17.46 -5.95
C SER A 8 -3.25 -16.71 -6.30
N SER A 9 -4.07 -16.40 -5.31
CA SER A 9 -5.20 -15.51 -5.47
C SER A 9 -4.69 -14.07 -5.45
N ASP A 10 -4.88 -13.31 -6.52
CA ASP A 10 -4.49 -11.91 -6.59
C ASP A 10 -5.70 -11.01 -6.37
N SER A 11 -5.83 -10.52 -5.14
CA SER A 11 -6.91 -9.65 -4.70
C SER A 11 -6.36 -8.51 -3.84
N CYS A 12 -7.23 -7.58 -3.41
CA CYS A 12 -6.84 -6.52 -2.49
C CYS A 12 -6.27 -7.11 -1.19
N LYS A 13 -5.13 -6.58 -0.74
CA LYS A 13 -4.41 -7.05 0.45
C LYS A 13 -4.92 -6.39 1.73
N HIS A 14 -5.78 -5.37 1.64
CA HIS A 14 -6.29 -4.58 2.78
C HIS A 14 -5.15 -4.10 3.68
N CYS A 15 -4.20 -3.38 3.08
CA CYS A 15 -2.97 -2.90 3.72
C CYS A 15 -3.25 -2.08 4.98
N LYS A 16 -2.41 -2.22 5.99
CA LYS A 16 -2.44 -1.36 7.18
C LYS A 16 -2.03 0.06 6.80
N ASP A 17 -0.94 0.22 6.02
CA ASP A 17 -0.63 1.47 5.34
C ASP A 17 -1.20 1.43 3.91
N ALA A 18 -2.41 1.97 3.73
CA ALA A 18 -3.17 1.87 2.50
C ALA A 18 -2.99 3.13 1.64
N GLY A 19 -2.06 3.11 0.67
CA GLY A 19 -1.82 4.23 -0.24
C GLY A 19 -3.08 4.69 -0.99
N CYS A 20 -3.95 3.77 -1.35
CA CYS A 20 -5.21 4.09 -2.02
C CYS A 20 -6.18 4.90 -1.14
N LEU A 21 -6.23 4.63 0.17
CA LEU A 21 -7.02 5.37 1.13
C LEU A 21 -6.50 6.81 1.26
N ASN A 22 -5.18 6.94 1.38
CA ASN A 22 -4.53 8.23 1.52
C ASN A 22 -4.62 9.09 0.25
N ALA A 23 -4.64 8.47 -0.94
CA ALA A 23 -4.73 9.17 -2.23
C ALA A 23 -6.14 9.63 -2.60
N CYS A 24 -7.18 9.21 -1.87
CA CYS A 24 -8.55 9.52 -2.24
C CYS A 24 -8.95 10.93 -1.79
N PRO A 25 -9.19 11.89 -2.71
CA PRO A 25 -9.50 13.26 -2.36
C PRO A 25 -10.89 13.42 -1.72
N THR A 26 -11.86 12.59 -2.12
CA THR A 26 -13.23 12.60 -1.58
C THR A 26 -13.40 11.73 -0.35
N LYS A 27 -12.31 11.03 0.09
CA LYS A 27 -12.35 10.05 1.18
C LYS A 27 -13.36 8.91 0.96
N ALA A 28 -13.68 8.60 -0.30
CA ALA A 28 -14.54 7.48 -0.66
C ALA A 28 -13.91 6.12 -0.29
N ILE A 29 -12.60 6.04 -0.14
CA ILE A 29 -11.93 4.84 0.35
C ILE A 29 -11.77 4.98 1.86
N VAL A 30 -12.36 4.04 2.60
CA VAL A 30 -12.40 4.06 4.06
C VAL A 30 -11.92 2.75 4.66
N ARG A 31 -11.49 2.80 5.91
CA ARG A 31 -11.21 1.62 6.73
C ARG A 31 -12.42 1.34 7.60
N THR A 32 -12.90 0.10 7.59
CA THR A 32 -14.02 -0.32 8.43
C THR A 32 -13.55 -0.63 9.86
N ASP A 33 -14.50 -0.86 10.75
CA ASP A 33 -14.29 -1.35 12.12
C ASP A 33 -13.56 -2.70 12.17
N LEU A 34 -13.76 -3.55 11.17
CA LEU A 34 -13.02 -4.81 10.97
C LEU A 34 -11.59 -4.59 10.43
N GLY A 35 -11.20 -3.33 10.17
CA GLY A 35 -9.88 -2.95 9.66
C GLY A 35 -9.69 -3.14 8.15
N ASN A 36 -10.65 -3.72 7.42
CA ASN A 36 -10.58 -3.84 5.98
C ASN A 36 -10.81 -2.48 5.28
N VAL A 37 -10.23 -2.34 4.11
CA VAL A 37 -10.33 -1.11 3.29
C VAL A 37 -11.39 -1.34 2.22
N ILE A 38 -12.39 -0.48 2.14
CA ILE A 38 -13.50 -0.57 1.17
C ILE A 38 -13.65 0.73 0.39
N VAL A 39 -14.39 0.70 -0.70
CA VAL A 39 -14.79 1.87 -1.50
C VAL A 39 -16.27 2.13 -1.25
N GLN A 40 -16.60 3.32 -0.79
CA GLN A 40 -17.97 3.83 -0.74
C GLN A 40 -18.36 4.33 -2.14
N GLN A 41 -19.25 3.61 -2.81
CA GLN A 41 -19.56 3.86 -4.21
C GLN A 41 -20.26 5.21 -4.41
N ASP A 42 -21.10 5.60 -3.48
CA ASP A 42 -21.88 6.87 -3.52
C ASP A 42 -21.00 8.12 -3.37
N THR A 43 -19.81 7.98 -2.75
CA THR A 43 -18.86 9.08 -2.54
C THR A 43 -17.74 9.07 -3.59
N CYS A 44 -17.59 7.99 -4.35
CA CYS A 44 -16.54 7.82 -5.34
C CYS A 44 -16.86 8.61 -6.61
N ILE A 45 -16.00 9.57 -6.98
CA ILE A 45 -16.13 10.38 -8.21
C ILE A 45 -15.32 9.81 -9.40
N GLY A 46 -14.73 8.64 -9.29
CA GLY A 46 -14.00 7.99 -10.37
C GLY A 46 -12.69 8.69 -10.79
N CYS A 47 -12.08 9.52 -9.95
CA CYS A 47 -10.85 10.27 -10.27
C CYS A 47 -9.61 9.41 -10.53
N LYS A 48 -9.64 8.12 -10.23
CA LYS A 48 -8.60 7.09 -10.48
C LYS A 48 -7.27 7.28 -9.72
N PHE A 49 -7.10 8.28 -8.83
CA PHE A 49 -5.85 8.50 -8.08
C PHE A 49 -5.44 7.31 -7.21
N CYS A 50 -6.39 6.50 -6.75
CA CYS A 50 -6.13 5.30 -5.97
C CYS A 50 -5.49 4.16 -6.79
N ILE A 51 -5.65 4.13 -8.12
CA ILE A 51 -5.12 3.08 -8.99
C ILE A 51 -3.57 3.08 -8.96
N PRO A 52 -2.87 4.18 -9.33
CA PRO A 52 -1.42 4.22 -9.28
C PRO A 52 -0.86 4.23 -7.85
N SER A 53 -1.71 4.53 -6.85
CA SER A 53 -1.31 4.51 -5.44
C SER A 53 -1.34 3.11 -4.82
N CYS A 54 -1.87 2.12 -5.55
CA CYS A 54 -1.89 0.73 -5.12
C CYS A 54 -0.63 -0.01 -5.62
N PRO A 55 0.30 -0.40 -4.74
CA PRO A 55 1.51 -1.08 -5.17
C PRO A 55 1.25 -2.50 -5.73
N TYR A 56 0.03 -3.00 -5.56
CA TYR A 56 -0.39 -4.33 -6.01
C TYR A 56 -1.24 -4.30 -7.29
N GLY A 57 -1.63 -3.13 -7.80
CA GLY A 57 -2.40 -2.99 -9.04
C GLY A 57 -3.80 -3.61 -9.03
N VAL A 58 -4.41 -3.83 -7.86
CA VAL A 58 -5.66 -4.58 -7.70
C VAL A 58 -6.93 -3.72 -7.67
N ILE A 59 -6.83 -2.45 -8.06
CA ILE A 59 -7.97 -1.54 -8.14
C ILE A 59 -8.31 -1.33 -9.61
N SER A 60 -9.56 -1.60 -9.98
CA SER A 60 -10.09 -1.41 -11.32
C SER A 60 -11.10 -0.28 -11.37
N PHE A 61 -11.18 0.39 -12.51
CA PHE A 61 -12.23 1.36 -12.81
C PHE A 61 -13.31 0.70 -13.66
N SER A 62 -14.57 0.95 -13.37
CA SER A 62 -15.70 0.53 -14.15
C SER A 62 -16.32 1.72 -14.88
N GLU A 63 -16.36 1.67 -16.20
CA GLU A 63 -17.01 2.70 -17.01
C GLU A 63 -18.53 2.71 -16.83
N GLN A 64 -19.12 1.54 -16.51
CA GLN A 64 -20.57 1.44 -16.28
C GLN A 64 -21.03 2.20 -15.04
N SER A 65 -20.28 2.07 -13.93
CA SER A 65 -20.60 2.77 -12.66
C SER A 65 -19.94 4.13 -12.54
N GLY A 66 -18.92 4.43 -13.38
CA GLY A 66 -18.09 5.64 -13.23
C GLY A 66 -17.22 5.65 -11.98
N THR A 67 -17.07 4.51 -11.30
CA THR A 67 -16.38 4.40 -10.00
C THR A 67 -15.30 3.34 -10.02
N VAL A 68 -14.46 3.32 -8.97
CA VAL A 68 -13.43 2.29 -8.81
C VAL A 68 -13.94 1.12 -7.96
N HIS A 69 -13.47 -0.06 -8.28
CA HIS A 69 -13.82 -1.31 -7.61
C HIS A 69 -12.58 -2.07 -7.16
N LYS A 70 -12.71 -2.78 -6.06
CA LYS A 70 -11.71 -3.72 -5.53
C LYS A 70 -12.37 -4.73 -4.60
N CYS A 71 -11.65 -5.75 -4.16
CA CYS A 71 -12.11 -6.67 -3.14
C CYS A 71 -12.54 -5.91 -1.88
N THR A 72 -13.71 -6.24 -1.32
CA THR A 72 -14.27 -5.66 -0.08
C THR A 72 -13.93 -6.49 1.16
N LEU A 73 -13.21 -7.60 1.01
CA LEU A 73 -13.05 -8.66 2.01
C LEU A 73 -14.41 -9.22 2.48
N CYS A 74 -15.42 -9.16 1.60
CA CYS A 74 -16.79 -9.56 1.92
C CYS A 74 -17.33 -8.91 3.21
N ASN A 75 -17.11 -7.61 3.38
CA ASN A 75 -17.47 -6.87 4.59
C ASN A 75 -18.89 -7.19 5.09
N ASP A 76 -19.88 -7.12 4.21
CA ASP A 76 -21.29 -7.38 4.57
C ASP A 76 -21.52 -8.82 5.04
N ARG A 77 -20.83 -9.79 4.44
CA ARG A 77 -20.93 -11.19 4.86
C ARG A 77 -20.34 -11.40 6.24
N ILE A 78 -19.20 -10.75 6.52
CA ILE A 78 -18.51 -10.87 7.81
C ILE A 78 -19.36 -10.26 8.92
N HIS A 79 -19.97 -9.09 8.71
CA HIS A 79 -20.91 -8.48 9.67
C HIS A 79 -22.14 -9.36 9.95
N ASN A 80 -22.53 -10.23 9.01
CA ASN A 80 -23.59 -11.22 9.20
C ASN A 80 -23.08 -12.57 9.72
N GLY A 81 -21.88 -12.63 10.31
CA GLY A 81 -21.31 -13.86 10.87
C GLY A 81 -20.87 -14.90 9.82
N LEU A 82 -20.83 -14.52 8.54
CA LEU A 82 -20.42 -15.38 7.43
C LEU A 82 -18.95 -15.14 7.09
N GLY A 83 -18.20 -16.17 6.77
CA GLY A 83 -16.85 -16.04 6.23
C GLY A 83 -16.81 -15.46 4.82
N THR A 84 -15.61 -15.17 4.31
CA THR A 84 -15.42 -14.66 2.95
C THR A 84 -15.90 -15.67 1.91
N ALA A 85 -16.47 -15.18 0.80
CA ALA A 85 -17.00 -16.04 -0.26
C ALA A 85 -15.90 -16.91 -0.89
N CYS A 86 -14.71 -16.33 -1.10
CA CYS A 86 -13.57 -17.06 -1.68
C CYS A 86 -13.07 -18.20 -0.77
N SER A 87 -13.06 -18.01 0.55
CA SER A 87 -12.69 -19.10 1.47
C SER A 87 -13.72 -20.21 1.51
N LYS A 88 -15.02 -19.86 1.40
CA LYS A 88 -16.10 -20.83 1.34
C LYS A 88 -16.10 -21.62 0.02
N ALA A 89 -15.77 -20.97 -1.08
CA ALA A 89 -15.76 -21.58 -2.41
C ALA A 89 -14.49 -22.41 -2.69
N CYS A 90 -13.42 -22.27 -1.88
CA CYS A 90 -12.15 -22.95 -2.12
C CYS A 90 -12.23 -24.45 -1.76
N PRO A 91 -12.25 -25.38 -2.74
CA PRO A 91 -12.43 -26.80 -2.44
C PRO A 91 -11.23 -27.43 -1.73
N THR A 92 -10.03 -26.86 -1.92
CA THR A 92 -8.79 -27.35 -1.32
C THR A 92 -8.53 -26.75 0.07
N GLY A 93 -9.32 -25.76 0.51
CA GLY A 93 -9.10 -25.02 1.74
C GLY A 93 -7.77 -24.22 1.74
N SER A 94 -7.23 -23.90 0.56
CA SER A 94 -6.03 -23.06 0.43
C SER A 94 -6.31 -21.62 0.79
N ILE A 95 -7.52 -21.11 0.47
CA ILE A 95 -7.99 -19.80 0.90
C ILE A 95 -8.74 -20.00 2.22
N ARG A 96 -8.30 -19.27 3.25
CA ARG A 96 -8.85 -19.39 4.61
C ARG A 96 -9.29 -18.04 5.13
N TYR A 97 -10.29 -18.06 5.98
CA TYR A 97 -10.78 -16.92 6.73
C TYR A 97 -10.89 -17.31 8.21
N GLY A 98 -10.61 -16.40 9.12
CA GLY A 98 -10.69 -16.60 10.56
C GLY A 98 -9.94 -15.51 11.33
N GLU A 99 -9.81 -15.69 12.61
CA GLU A 99 -9.05 -14.81 13.49
C GLU A 99 -7.58 -14.73 13.05
N LEU A 100 -7.05 -13.50 13.00
CA LEU A 100 -5.73 -13.22 12.45
C LEU A 100 -4.61 -13.96 13.20
N GLY A 101 -4.73 -14.06 14.53
CA GLY A 101 -3.79 -14.79 15.38
C GLY A 101 -3.72 -16.27 15.03
N ASP A 102 -4.87 -16.92 14.92
CA ASP A 102 -4.96 -18.34 14.58
C ASP A 102 -4.44 -18.62 13.17
N LEU A 103 -4.78 -17.76 12.21
CA LEU A 103 -4.31 -17.88 10.84
C LEU A 103 -2.78 -17.75 10.77
N LYS A 104 -2.18 -16.82 11.54
CA LYS A 104 -0.73 -16.66 11.62
C LYS A 104 -0.07 -17.91 12.19
N ASN A 105 -0.54 -18.41 13.34
CA ASN A 105 -0.02 -19.62 13.98
C ASN A 105 -0.05 -20.82 13.02
N ARG A 106 -1.14 -20.98 12.27
CA ARG A 106 -1.25 -22.04 11.26
C ARG A 106 -0.29 -21.85 10.09
N ALA A 107 -0.10 -20.60 9.64
CA ALA A 107 0.82 -20.28 8.56
C ALA A 107 2.27 -20.55 8.97
N ASP A 108 2.66 -20.16 10.19
CA ASP A 108 4.00 -20.39 10.72
C ASP A 108 4.29 -21.87 10.89
N ALA A 109 3.34 -22.64 11.42
CA ALA A 109 3.48 -24.10 11.52
C ALA A 109 3.61 -24.75 10.14
N ARG A 110 2.84 -24.29 9.15
CA ARG A 110 2.93 -24.79 7.77
C ARG A 110 4.23 -24.38 7.09
N LEU A 111 4.71 -23.15 7.33
CA LEU A 111 6.00 -22.67 6.84
C LEU A 111 7.15 -23.57 7.31
N ALA A 112 7.14 -23.92 8.61
CA ALA A 112 8.15 -24.83 9.17
C ALA A 112 8.14 -26.19 8.46
N GLN A 113 6.95 -26.76 8.20
CA GLN A 113 6.82 -28.02 7.46
C GLN A 113 7.35 -27.94 6.03
N LEU A 114 7.07 -26.83 5.32
CA LEU A 114 7.54 -26.65 3.94
C LEU A 114 9.06 -26.48 3.89
N LYS A 115 9.63 -25.71 4.82
CA LYS A 115 11.09 -25.55 4.94
C LYS A 115 11.79 -26.85 5.26
N ALA A 116 11.22 -27.68 6.13
CA ALA A 116 11.75 -29.02 6.43
C ALA A 116 11.77 -29.96 5.21
N ARG A 117 10.93 -29.69 4.19
CA ARG A 117 10.92 -30.40 2.90
C ARG A 117 11.88 -29.80 1.86
N GLY A 118 12.69 -28.78 2.25
CA GLY A 118 13.60 -28.10 1.33
C GLY A 118 12.93 -27.06 0.40
N GLU A 119 11.68 -26.68 0.65
CA GLU A 119 10.99 -25.65 -0.12
C GLU A 119 11.50 -24.25 0.27
N ARG A 120 11.60 -23.33 -0.70
CA ARG A 120 11.94 -21.91 -0.47
C ARG A 120 10.72 -21.12 0.03
N ALA A 121 9.94 -21.74 0.88
CA ALA A 121 8.69 -21.19 1.36
C ALA A 121 8.89 -19.98 2.27
N GLN A 122 7.97 -18.99 2.16
CA GLN A 122 7.95 -17.80 2.99
C GLN A 122 6.53 -17.26 3.17
N ILE A 123 6.33 -16.48 4.22
CA ILE A 123 5.10 -15.75 4.45
C ILE A 123 5.28 -14.32 3.93
N TYR A 124 4.31 -13.88 3.14
CA TYR A 124 4.23 -12.54 2.58
C TYR A 124 3.00 -11.83 3.13
N GLY A 125 3.16 -10.64 3.64
CA GLY A 125 2.08 -9.81 4.18
C GLY A 125 2.20 -9.48 5.67
N TYR A 126 3.22 -9.97 6.37
CA TYR A 126 3.44 -9.63 7.77
C TYR A 126 4.10 -8.26 7.95
N ARG A 127 4.98 -7.87 7.01
CA ARG A 127 5.78 -6.63 7.05
C ARG A 127 5.45 -5.66 5.93
N GLU A 128 5.04 -6.18 4.78
CA GLU A 128 4.73 -5.41 3.57
C GLU A 128 3.62 -4.40 3.87
N ALA A 129 3.79 -3.14 3.48
CA ALA A 129 2.85 -2.04 3.73
C ALA A 129 2.39 -1.94 5.21
N ASP A 130 3.33 -2.11 6.16
CA ASP A 130 3.12 -2.15 7.62
C ASP A 130 2.21 -3.30 8.11
N GLY A 131 1.99 -4.29 7.27
CA GLY A 131 1.15 -5.46 7.49
C GLY A 131 -0.08 -5.47 6.59
N LEU A 132 -0.47 -6.68 6.20
CA LEU A 132 -1.62 -6.93 5.35
C LEU A 132 -2.66 -7.73 6.13
N GLN A 133 -3.94 -7.46 5.88
CA GLN A 133 -5.02 -8.31 6.40
C GLN A 133 -5.24 -9.58 5.56
N VAL A 134 -4.74 -9.58 4.32
CA VAL A 134 -4.66 -10.77 3.47
C VAL A 134 -3.20 -11.08 3.27
N PHE A 135 -2.70 -12.10 3.93
CA PHE A 135 -1.32 -12.57 3.80
C PHE A 135 -1.26 -13.92 3.08
N TYR A 136 -0.10 -14.28 2.61
CA TYR A 136 0.14 -15.44 1.77
C TYR A 136 1.25 -16.31 2.34
N LEU A 137 1.08 -17.62 2.24
CA LEU A 137 2.15 -18.60 2.41
C LEU A 137 2.57 -19.08 1.02
N PHE A 138 3.65 -18.54 0.51
CA PHE A 138 4.21 -18.92 -0.78
C PHE A 138 5.18 -20.10 -0.63
N ALA A 139 5.18 -21.01 -1.60
CA ALA A 139 6.12 -22.10 -1.66
C ALA A 139 7.43 -21.71 -2.38
N ASP A 140 7.53 -20.47 -2.87
CA ASP A 140 8.70 -19.86 -3.51
C ASP A 140 8.73 -18.35 -3.26
N LEU A 141 9.65 -17.62 -3.90
CA LEU A 141 9.83 -16.18 -3.70
C LEU A 141 8.62 -15.36 -4.24
N PRO A 142 8.26 -14.21 -3.62
CA PRO A 142 7.07 -13.43 -3.99
C PRO A 142 7.05 -12.99 -5.45
N HIS A 143 8.20 -12.62 -6.03
CA HIS A 143 8.28 -12.17 -7.41
C HIS A 143 7.90 -13.27 -8.42
N ILE A 144 8.07 -14.56 -8.06
CA ILE A 144 7.61 -15.70 -8.88
C ILE A 144 6.07 -15.71 -8.99
N TYR A 145 5.39 -15.15 -7.99
CA TYR A 145 3.93 -14.99 -7.97
C TYR A 145 3.48 -13.60 -8.44
N GLY A 146 4.38 -12.80 -9.00
CA GLY A 146 4.07 -11.43 -9.44
C GLY A 146 3.85 -10.43 -8.31
N GLN A 147 4.24 -10.76 -7.07
CA GLN A 147 4.11 -9.86 -5.95
C GLN A 147 5.38 -9.01 -5.77
N PRO A 148 5.26 -7.69 -5.49
CA PRO A 148 6.40 -6.83 -5.22
C PRO A 148 7.08 -7.23 -3.91
N GLU A 149 8.41 -7.40 -3.92
CA GLU A 149 9.16 -7.78 -2.70
C GLU A 149 9.14 -6.67 -1.65
N ASN A 150 9.20 -5.41 -2.09
CA ASN A 150 9.16 -4.23 -1.23
C ASN A 150 8.10 -3.25 -1.75
N PRO A 151 6.82 -3.47 -1.43
CA PRO A 151 5.76 -2.56 -1.89
C PRO A 151 5.95 -1.17 -1.27
N VAL A 152 6.16 -0.17 -2.11
CA VAL A 152 6.32 1.22 -1.68
C VAL A 152 4.99 1.95 -1.80
N VAL A 153 4.54 2.54 -0.70
CA VAL A 153 3.38 3.44 -0.71
C VAL A 153 3.83 4.81 -1.23
N PRO A 154 3.36 5.27 -2.41
CA PRO A 154 3.88 6.46 -3.10
C PRO A 154 3.91 7.73 -2.24
N GLN A 155 2.96 7.90 -1.34
CA GLN A 155 2.84 9.10 -0.51
C GLN A 155 3.96 9.29 0.50
N ARG A 156 4.57 8.22 1.02
CA ARG A 156 5.75 8.36 1.89
C ARG A 156 6.91 9.03 1.14
N ARG A 157 7.05 8.79 -0.17
CA ARG A 157 8.06 9.46 -1.01
C ARG A 157 7.73 10.94 -1.23
N LEU A 158 6.45 11.28 -1.44
CA LEU A 158 6.03 12.67 -1.68
C LEU A 158 6.32 13.57 -0.47
N VAL A 159 6.04 13.11 0.75
CA VAL A 159 6.35 13.86 1.97
C VAL A 159 7.84 14.12 2.12
N LEU A 160 8.68 13.13 1.86
CA LEU A 160 10.14 13.28 1.94
C LEU A 160 10.66 14.26 0.88
N CYS A 161 10.18 14.15 -0.36
CA CYS A 161 10.53 15.07 -1.45
C CYS A 161 10.10 16.51 -1.15
N SER A 162 8.90 16.72 -0.59
CA SER A 162 8.41 18.05 -0.24
C SER A 162 9.24 18.71 0.87
N LEU A 163 9.67 17.96 1.87
CA LEU A 163 10.57 18.47 2.92
C LEU A 163 11.92 18.93 2.35
N VAL A 164 12.50 18.13 1.45
CA VAL A 164 13.78 18.49 0.80
C VAL A 164 13.62 19.74 -0.06
N THR A 165 12.54 19.89 -0.81
CA THR A 165 12.29 21.09 -1.64
C THR A 165 12.06 22.34 -0.79
N ILE A 166 11.36 22.23 0.33
CA ILE A 166 11.15 23.34 1.27
C ILE A 166 12.49 23.80 1.86
N LEU A 167 13.32 22.86 2.32
CA LEU A 167 14.64 23.19 2.88
C LEU A 167 15.55 23.84 1.83
N ALA A 168 15.55 23.36 0.60
CA ALA A 168 16.29 23.96 -0.51
C ALA A 168 15.82 25.40 -0.81
N ALA A 169 14.50 25.61 -0.86
CA ALA A 169 13.92 26.95 -1.10
C ALA A 169 14.27 27.93 0.02
N LEU A 170 14.24 27.48 1.28
CA LEU A 170 14.68 28.29 2.44
C LEU A 170 16.17 28.65 2.34
N GLY A 171 17.02 27.69 1.98
CA GLY A 171 18.46 27.93 1.79
C GLY A 171 18.73 28.97 0.70
N ILE A 172 18.06 28.88 -0.44
CA ILE A 172 18.16 29.88 -1.53
C ILE A 172 17.66 31.24 -1.07
N GLY A 173 16.55 31.30 -0.32
CA GLY A 173 16.01 32.55 0.21
C GLY A 173 16.99 33.25 1.18
N VAL A 174 17.59 32.48 2.08
CA VAL A 174 18.61 33.01 3.01
C VAL A 174 19.83 33.53 2.25
N ALA A 175 20.35 32.79 1.28
CA ALA A 175 21.48 33.20 0.46
C ALA A 175 21.19 34.49 -0.31
N ALA A 176 19.98 34.61 -0.88
CA ALA A 176 19.53 35.80 -1.58
C ALA A 176 19.47 37.04 -0.65
N LEU A 177 18.95 36.85 0.58
CA LEU A 177 18.91 37.92 1.59
C LEU A 177 20.30 38.38 2.05
N VAL A 178 21.22 37.44 2.22
CA VAL A 178 22.62 37.76 2.58
C VAL A 178 23.27 38.58 1.45
N ASN A 179 23.19 38.09 0.21
CA ASN A 179 23.71 38.81 -0.96
C ASN A 179 23.08 40.21 -1.14
N PHE A 180 21.77 40.32 -0.89
CA PHE A 180 21.09 41.63 -0.95
C PHE A 180 21.60 42.59 0.12
N ARG A 181 21.79 42.10 1.35
CA ARG A 181 22.34 42.88 2.45
C ARG A 181 23.77 43.38 2.18
N GLU A 182 24.63 42.49 1.63
CA GLU A 182 26.00 42.84 1.25
C GLU A 182 26.04 43.92 0.16
N ARG A 183 25.15 43.85 -0.81
CA ARG A 183 25.03 44.89 -1.86
C ARG A 183 24.58 46.24 -1.31
N LEU A 184 23.68 46.27 -0.34
CA LEU A 184 23.26 47.52 0.31
C LEU A 184 24.38 48.15 1.08
N GLN A 185 25.19 47.38 1.81
CA GLN A 185 26.34 47.88 2.56
C GLN A 185 27.45 48.43 1.64
N GLY A 186 27.73 47.77 0.52
CA GLY A 186 28.71 48.24 -0.47
C GLY A 186 28.28 49.52 -1.20
N THR A 187 26.99 49.87 -1.26
CA THR A 187 26.51 51.14 -1.81
C THR A 187 26.61 52.31 -0.83
N GLU A 188 26.61 52.06 0.48
CA GLU A 188 26.81 53.13 1.51
C GLU A 188 28.27 53.55 1.61
N GLU A 189 29.24 52.66 1.45
CA GLU A 189 30.67 52.99 1.46
C GLU A 189 31.11 53.90 0.30
N VAL A 190 30.50 53.76 -0.88
CA VAL A 190 30.83 54.59 -2.08
C VAL A 190 30.31 56.03 -1.94
N HIS A 191 29.29 56.31 -1.12
CA HIS A 191 28.75 57.65 -0.89
C HIS A 191 29.49 58.45 0.17
N HIS A 192 30.35 57.79 0.97
CA HIS A 192 31.15 58.50 2.02
C HIS A 192 32.52 58.97 1.54
N GLU A 193 32.98 58.57 0.35
CA GLU A 193 34.27 58.97 -0.25
C GLU A 193 34.15 60.07 -1.32
N SER A 194 32.98 60.66 -1.52
CA SER A 194 32.74 61.79 -2.42
C SER A 194 32.27 63.04 -1.60
#